data_582e34901e6e471835e18ec350dd8213
#
_entry.id   582e34901e6e471835e18ec350dd8213
#
_cell.length_a   1.000
_cell.length_b   1.000
_cell.length_c   1.000
_cell.angle_alpha   90.00
_cell.angle_beta   90.00
_cell.angle_gamma   90.00
#
_symmetry.space_group_name_H-M   'P 1'
#
loop_
_entity.id
_entity.type
_entity.pdbx_description
1 polymer ?
#
loop_
_entity_poly.entity_id
_entity_poly.type
_entity_poly.pdbx_seq_one_letter_code
_entity_poly.pdbx_strand_id
1 'polypeptide(L)'
;VTLDDSAAELREKKRALAALVVHDLRSPLAAAVGYIHLLRDELGEVTPAARSYLDDTELLLGKALGLVSTILDVDELEDGMLRAQLAPVRLVELIERARAGNRAHFEVRQLRCDVEVDSELVVMLDRDLFGRVIENLLDNATRYAPRGGRCGIAAKRSADSTVEIAIGNSGPPVPVADREQIFGRYFQVERRRASARANRGLGLYFCKLAVEAHGGTIHVEERGDLGAVFVAQLPARAVT
;
A
#
# COMPACT_ATOMS: atom_id res chain seq x y z
N VAL A 1 -28.82 -10.66 -27.95
CA VAL A 1 -28.03 -10.32 -26.76
C VAL A 1 -27.39 -11.62 -26.30
N THR A 2 -26.09 -11.77 -26.47
CA THR A 2 -25.34 -12.95 -26.04
C THR A 2 -25.10 -12.88 -24.52
N LEU A 3 -24.83 -14.04 -23.87
CA LEU A 3 -24.50 -14.09 -22.45
C LEU A 3 -23.28 -13.20 -22.12
N ASP A 4 -22.40 -12.99 -23.09
CA ASP A 4 -21.19 -12.16 -22.99
C ASP A 4 -21.55 -10.67 -22.96
N ASP A 5 -22.52 -10.21 -23.78
CA ASP A 5 -23.01 -8.83 -23.77
C ASP A 5 -23.65 -8.45 -22.42
N SER A 6 -24.42 -9.38 -21.84
CA SER A 6 -25.07 -9.18 -20.54
C SER A 6 -24.06 -9.11 -19.39
N ALA A 7 -22.97 -9.91 -19.46
CA ALA A 7 -21.90 -9.88 -18.46
C ALA A 7 -21.07 -8.58 -18.56
N ALA A 8 -20.82 -8.09 -19.78
CA ALA A 8 -20.12 -6.82 -20.00
C ALA A 8 -20.94 -5.63 -19.48
N GLU A 9 -22.24 -5.59 -19.79
CA GLU A 9 -23.15 -4.53 -19.31
C GLU A 9 -23.26 -4.52 -17.77
N LEU A 10 -23.31 -5.69 -17.13
CA LEU A 10 -23.35 -5.80 -15.67
C LEU A 10 -22.04 -5.30 -15.03
N ARG A 11 -20.89 -5.60 -15.63
CA ARG A 11 -19.58 -5.08 -15.18
C ARG A 11 -19.52 -3.57 -15.28
N GLU A 12 -19.98 -3.01 -16.40
CA GLU A 12 -19.99 -1.56 -16.61
C GLU A 12 -20.90 -0.84 -15.59
N LYS A 13 -22.10 -1.35 -15.36
CA LYS A 13 -23.04 -0.81 -14.34
C LYS A 13 -22.45 -0.88 -12.93
N LYS A 14 -21.81 -2.01 -12.57
CA LYS A 14 -21.15 -2.18 -11.28
C LYS A 14 -20.01 -1.18 -11.08
N ARG A 15 -19.22 -0.95 -12.13
CA ARG A 15 -18.13 0.04 -12.14
C ARG A 15 -18.66 1.46 -11.97
N ALA A 16 -19.65 1.87 -12.79
CA ALA A 16 -20.24 3.20 -12.70
C ALA A 16 -20.78 3.47 -11.29
N LEU A 17 -21.43 2.45 -10.68
CA LEU A 17 -21.90 2.55 -9.30
C LEU A 17 -20.76 2.68 -8.30
N ALA A 18 -19.69 1.89 -8.44
CA ALA A 18 -18.53 1.96 -7.56
C ALA A 18 -17.84 3.34 -7.66
N ALA A 19 -17.62 3.84 -8.87
CA ALA A 19 -17.05 5.15 -9.10
C ALA A 19 -17.90 6.28 -8.48
N LEU A 20 -19.23 6.21 -8.64
CA LEU A 20 -20.16 7.18 -8.04
C LEU A 20 -20.09 7.15 -6.51
N VAL A 21 -20.20 5.96 -5.91
CA VAL A 21 -20.14 5.79 -4.45
C VAL A 21 -18.81 6.29 -3.88
N VAL A 22 -17.70 5.99 -4.56
CA VAL A 22 -16.37 6.45 -4.14
C VAL A 22 -16.26 7.98 -4.25
N HIS A 23 -16.74 8.57 -5.35
CA HIS A 23 -16.78 10.01 -5.51
C HIS A 23 -17.56 10.68 -4.38
N ASP A 24 -18.76 10.15 -4.08
CA ASP A 24 -19.66 10.69 -3.07
C ASP A 24 -19.14 10.49 -1.63
N LEU A 25 -18.30 9.48 -1.39
CA LEU A 25 -17.61 9.27 -0.11
C LEU A 25 -16.35 10.13 0.03
N ARG A 26 -15.62 10.38 -1.06
CA ARG A 26 -14.39 11.19 -1.02
C ARG A 26 -14.64 12.61 -0.57
N SER A 27 -15.71 13.23 -1.09
CA SER A 27 -16.04 14.63 -0.77
C SER A 27 -16.29 14.88 0.72
N PRO A 28 -17.21 14.18 1.42
CA PRO A 28 -17.45 14.38 2.85
C PRO A 28 -16.27 13.99 3.72
N LEU A 29 -15.49 12.96 3.34
CA LEU A 29 -14.29 12.59 4.09
C LEU A 29 -13.20 13.66 3.98
N ALA A 30 -12.98 14.22 2.78
CA ALA A 30 -12.03 15.32 2.58
C ALA A 30 -12.47 16.59 3.34
N ALA A 31 -13.76 16.89 3.35
CA ALA A 31 -14.31 17.99 4.15
C ALA A 31 -14.08 17.77 5.65
N ALA A 32 -14.27 16.54 6.15
CA ALA A 32 -14.03 16.21 7.56
C ALA A 32 -12.55 16.39 7.94
N VAL A 33 -11.60 16.02 7.06
CA VAL A 33 -10.17 16.31 7.26
C VAL A 33 -9.94 17.83 7.33
N GLY A 34 -10.54 18.58 6.42
CA GLY A 34 -10.46 20.05 6.45
C GLY A 34 -10.98 20.66 7.76
N TYR A 35 -12.10 20.15 8.29
CA TYR A 35 -12.61 20.60 9.60
C TYR A 35 -11.67 20.26 10.76
N ILE A 36 -11.01 19.11 10.74
CA ILE A 36 -10.00 18.77 11.77
C ILE A 36 -8.84 19.76 11.73
N HIS A 37 -8.36 20.14 10.53
CA HIS A 37 -7.30 21.15 10.40
C HIS A 37 -7.76 22.51 10.91
N LEU A 38 -8.96 22.97 10.54
CA LEU A 38 -9.53 24.22 11.03
C LEU A 38 -9.70 24.24 12.55
N LEU A 39 -10.19 23.13 13.14
CA LEU A 39 -10.30 22.99 14.58
C LEU A 39 -8.93 23.06 15.28
N ARG A 40 -7.90 22.47 14.67
CA ARG A 40 -6.53 22.53 15.20
C ARG A 40 -5.98 23.95 15.21
N ASP A 41 -6.28 24.70 14.16
CA ASP A 41 -5.83 26.10 14.01
C ASP A 41 -6.59 27.05 14.97
N GLU A 42 -7.92 26.84 15.13
CA GLU A 42 -8.78 27.71 15.96
C GLU A 42 -8.63 27.44 17.47
N LEU A 43 -8.40 26.18 17.87
CA LEU A 43 -8.39 25.81 19.29
C LEU A 43 -7.10 26.24 20.03
N GLY A 44 -6.03 26.63 19.32
CA GLY A 44 -4.75 27.02 19.93
C GLY A 44 -4.18 25.92 20.84
N GLU A 45 -3.91 26.24 22.10
CA GLU A 45 -3.43 25.25 23.07
C GLU A 45 -4.57 24.35 23.56
N VAL A 46 -4.55 23.10 23.13
CA VAL A 46 -5.50 22.06 23.56
C VAL A 46 -4.85 21.13 24.58
N THR A 47 -5.66 20.45 25.40
CA THR A 47 -5.17 19.42 26.32
C THR A 47 -4.49 18.29 25.53
N PRO A 48 -3.51 17.58 26.13
CA PRO A 48 -2.87 16.43 25.48
C PRO A 48 -3.88 15.36 24.99
N ALA A 49 -4.96 15.15 25.74
CA ALA A 49 -6.02 14.23 25.34
C ALA A 49 -6.78 14.71 24.09
N ALA A 50 -7.15 16.00 24.04
CA ALA A 50 -7.84 16.57 22.87
C ALA A 50 -6.95 16.53 21.63
N ARG A 51 -5.65 16.79 21.77
CA ARG A 51 -4.68 16.66 20.68
C ARG A 51 -4.62 15.24 20.16
N SER A 52 -4.53 14.24 21.04
CA SER A 52 -4.55 12.83 20.65
C SER A 52 -5.83 12.45 19.88
N TYR A 53 -6.99 12.93 20.31
CA TYR A 53 -8.25 12.67 19.59
C TYR A 53 -8.28 13.29 18.20
N LEU A 54 -7.75 14.51 18.04
CA LEU A 54 -7.63 15.15 16.72
C LEU A 54 -6.70 14.35 15.80
N ASP A 55 -5.52 13.96 16.30
CA ASP A 55 -4.53 13.17 15.56
C ASP A 55 -5.10 11.80 15.15
N ASP A 56 -5.78 11.11 16.06
CA ASP A 56 -6.43 9.83 15.79
C ASP A 56 -7.55 9.95 14.76
N THR A 57 -8.35 11.03 14.85
CA THR A 57 -9.45 11.28 13.91
C THR A 57 -8.92 11.57 12.51
N GLU A 58 -7.90 12.41 12.38
CA GLU A 58 -7.24 12.71 11.12
C GLU A 58 -6.65 11.43 10.48
N LEU A 59 -5.98 10.61 11.30
CA LEU A 59 -5.45 9.32 10.87
C LEU A 59 -6.55 8.37 10.34
N LEU A 60 -7.68 8.28 11.05
CA LEU A 60 -8.81 7.43 10.64
C LEU A 60 -9.46 7.92 9.35
N LEU A 61 -9.64 9.22 9.20
CA LEU A 61 -10.17 9.82 7.97
C LEU A 61 -9.22 9.61 6.78
N GLY A 62 -7.91 9.80 6.98
CA GLY A 62 -6.89 9.52 5.97
C GLY A 62 -6.91 8.05 5.53
N LYS A 63 -7.05 7.12 6.47
CA LYS A 63 -7.22 5.69 6.16
C LYS A 63 -8.50 5.40 5.38
N ALA A 64 -9.61 6.04 5.72
CA ALA A 64 -10.87 5.88 5.00
C ALA A 64 -10.77 6.38 3.55
N LEU A 65 -10.16 7.56 3.35
CA LEU A 65 -9.88 8.10 2.01
C LEU A 65 -8.97 7.16 1.20
N GLY A 66 -7.90 6.62 1.82
CA GLY A 66 -7.01 5.66 1.18
C GLY A 66 -7.73 4.39 0.73
N LEU A 67 -8.64 3.84 1.55
CA LEU A 67 -9.44 2.67 1.19
C LEU A 67 -10.39 2.96 0.01
N VAL A 68 -11.07 4.12 0.06
CA VAL A 68 -11.96 4.57 -1.00
C VAL A 68 -11.21 4.69 -2.33
N SER A 69 -10.01 5.32 -2.32
CA SER A 69 -9.17 5.40 -3.52
C SER A 69 -8.68 4.03 -4.00
N THR A 70 -8.30 3.14 -3.09
CA THR A 70 -7.83 1.79 -3.46
C THR A 70 -8.90 0.98 -4.19
N ILE A 71 -10.18 1.15 -3.83
CA ILE A 71 -11.28 0.44 -4.51
C ILE A 71 -11.35 0.84 -5.99
N LEU A 72 -11.27 2.15 -6.29
CA LEU A 72 -11.29 2.63 -7.68
C LEU A 72 -10.07 2.16 -8.47
N ASP A 73 -8.88 2.34 -7.90
CA ASP A 73 -7.66 1.98 -8.61
C ASP A 73 -7.59 0.48 -8.89
N VAL A 74 -8.08 -0.37 -7.97
CA VAL A 74 -8.19 -1.81 -8.21
C VAL A 74 -9.10 -2.10 -9.39
N ASP A 75 -10.30 -1.49 -9.44
CA ASP A 75 -11.24 -1.71 -10.54
C ASP A 75 -10.65 -1.18 -11.88
N GLU A 76 -9.99 -0.01 -11.89
CA GLU A 76 -9.35 0.55 -13.08
C GLU A 76 -8.13 -0.24 -13.55
N LEU A 77 -7.32 -0.80 -12.63
CA LEU A 77 -6.18 -1.66 -12.95
C LEU A 77 -6.63 -3.01 -13.49
N GLU A 78 -7.65 -3.65 -12.87
CA GLU A 78 -8.24 -4.91 -13.36
C GLU A 78 -8.72 -4.81 -14.80
N ASP A 79 -9.32 -3.69 -15.15
CA ASP A 79 -9.86 -3.45 -16.48
C ASP A 79 -8.84 -2.94 -17.51
N GLY A 80 -7.58 -2.74 -17.06
CA GLY A 80 -6.49 -2.21 -17.92
C GLY A 80 -6.69 -0.76 -18.35
N MET A 81 -7.60 -0.02 -17.69
CA MET A 81 -7.86 1.40 -17.96
C MET A 81 -6.82 2.30 -17.31
N LEU A 82 -6.37 1.96 -16.09
CA LEU A 82 -5.25 2.63 -15.46
C LEU A 82 -3.94 2.03 -15.95
N ARG A 83 -3.19 2.81 -16.70
CA ARG A 83 -1.84 2.45 -17.17
C ARG A 83 -0.80 3.23 -16.39
N ALA A 84 0.25 2.56 -15.92
CA ALA A 84 1.34 3.20 -15.21
C ALA A 84 2.03 4.26 -16.10
N GLN A 85 2.09 5.50 -15.62
CA GLN A 85 2.80 6.61 -16.25
C GLN A 85 4.26 6.58 -15.79
N LEU A 86 5.08 5.85 -16.53
CA LEU A 86 6.47 5.60 -16.16
C LEU A 86 7.33 6.85 -16.35
N ALA A 87 7.98 7.29 -15.28
CA ALA A 87 8.97 8.36 -15.26
C ALA A 87 10.21 7.92 -14.46
N PRO A 88 11.37 8.55 -14.67
CA PRO A 88 12.54 8.28 -13.85
C PRO A 88 12.27 8.72 -12.39
N VAL A 89 12.36 7.80 -11.46
CA VAL A 89 12.13 8.06 -10.04
C VAL A 89 13.31 7.56 -9.22
N ARG A 90 13.84 8.39 -8.34
CA ARG A 90 14.79 7.98 -7.30
C ARG A 90 14.04 7.17 -6.26
N LEU A 91 14.36 5.88 -6.17
CA LEU A 91 13.62 4.96 -5.33
C LEU A 91 13.72 5.31 -3.84
N VAL A 92 14.89 5.81 -3.40
CA VAL A 92 15.11 6.25 -2.02
C VAL A 92 14.12 7.32 -1.58
N GLU A 93 13.69 8.24 -2.48
CA GLU A 93 12.71 9.28 -2.12
C GLU A 93 11.34 8.71 -1.77
N LEU A 94 10.87 7.69 -2.53
CA LEU A 94 9.61 7.01 -2.23
C LEU A 94 9.68 6.27 -0.90
N ILE A 95 10.79 5.58 -0.66
CA ILE A 95 11.02 4.81 0.56
C ILE A 95 11.05 5.73 1.79
N GLU A 96 11.81 6.84 1.73
CA GLU A 96 11.88 7.78 2.84
C GLU A 96 10.54 8.46 3.13
N ARG A 97 9.76 8.79 2.09
CA ARG A 97 8.40 9.30 2.26
C ARG A 97 7.50 8.30 2.98
N ALA A 98 7.51 7.04 2.56
CA ALA A 98 6.72 5.98 3.19
C ALA A 98 7.17 5.72 4.64
N ARG A 99 8.48 5.74 4.92
CA ARG A 99 9.03 5.65 6.28
C ARG A 99 8.57 6.80 7.17
N ALA A 100 8.63 8.02 6.66
CA ALA A 100 8.18 9.20 7.41
C ALA A 100 6.68 9.09 7.78
N GLY A 101 5.84 8.64 6.85
CA GLY A 101 4.41 8.39 7.11
C GLY A 101 4.15 7.29 8.14
N ASN A 102 5.07 6.32 8.30
CA ASN A 102 4.95 5.22 9.26
C ASN A 102 5.70 5.45 10.58
N ARG A 103 6.35 6.61 10.78
CA ARG A 103 7.21 6.89 11.93
C ARG A 103 6.52 6.66 13.27
N ALA A 104 5.30 7.15 13.45
CA ALA A 104 4.53 6.96 14.67
C ALA A 104 4.28 5.47 14.97
N HIS A 105 4.01 4.65 13.95
CA HIS A 105 3.85 3.20 14.12
C HIS A 105 5.15 2.52 14.54
N PHE A 106 6.30 2.93 13.99
CA PHE A 106 7.60 2.42 14.40
C PHE A 106 7.90 2.75 15.87
N GLU A 107 7.65 3.98 16.30
CA GLU A 107 7.88 4.44 17.67
C GLU A 107 6.98 3.71 18.68
N VAL A 108 5.66 3.69 18.46
CA VAL A 108 4.68 3.04 19.34
C VAL A 108 4.96 1.54 19.49
N ARG A 109 5.35 0.87 18.42
CA ARG A 109 5.64 -0.57 18.42
C ARG A 109 7.10 -0.89 18.69
N GLN A 110 7.95 0.13 18.86
CA GLN A 110 9.40 -0.02 19.09
C GLN A 110 10.11 -0.84 18.00
N LEU A 111 9.69 -0.65 16.75
CA LEU A 111 10.24 -1.38 15.61
C LEU A 111 11.54 -0.72 15.12
N ARG A 112 12.52 -1.54 14.73
CA ARG A 112 13.69 -1.10 13.98
C ARG A 112 13.40 -1.26 12.50
N CYS A 113 13.74 -0.25 11.68
CA CYS A 113 13.58 -0.31 10.25
C CYS A 113 14.93 -0.08 9.57
N ASP A 114 15.48 -1.15 9.02
CA ASP A 114 16.75 -1.14 8.29
C ASP A 114 16.46 -0.86 6.81
N VAL A 115 17.26 0.01 6.17
CA VAL A 115 17.11 0.39 4.76
C VAL A 115 18.43 0.17 4.04
N GLU A 116 18.41 -0.71 3.04
CA GLU A 116 19.56 -1.07 2.18
C GLU A 116 19.22 -0.73 0.73
N VAL A 117 19.32 0.55 0.38
CA VAL A 117 18.97 1.07 -0.95
C VAL A 117 20.05 2.03 -1.40
N ASP A 118 20.57 1.83 -2.61
CA ASP A 118 21.47 2.77 -3.23
C ASP A 118 20.74 4.11 -3.46
N SER A 119 21.31 5.21 -2.92
CA SER A 119 20.78 6.56 -3.04
C SER A 119 20.63 7.02 -4.49
N GLU A 120 21.45 6.51 -5.40
CA GLU A 120 21.47 6.84 -6.82
C GLU A 120 20.59 5.89 -7.68
N LEU A 121 19.91 4.91 -7.06
CA LEU A 121 19.06 3.97 -7.79
C LEU A 121 17.83 4.69 -8.36
N VAL A 122 17.87 4.90 -9.66
CA VAL A 122 16.74 5.44 -10.46
C VAL A 122 16.05 4.30 -11.19
N VAL A 123 14.72 4.26 -11.09
CA VAL A 123 13.86 3.25 -11.72
C VAL A 123 12.74 3.95 -12.49
N MET A 124 12.36 3.40 -13.65
CA MET A 124 11.21 3.87 -14.42
C MET A 124 9.92 3.40 -13.75
N LEU A 125 9.24 4.30 -13.04
CA LEU A 125 8.06 4.01 -12.23
C LEU A 125 6.99 5.09 -12.43
N ASP A 126 5.74 4.69 -12.22
CA ASP A 126 4.69 5.64 -11.85
C ASP A 126 4.85 5.96 -10.36
N ARG A 127 5.22 7.21 -10.06
CA ARG A 127 5.56 7.68 -8.72
C ARG A 127 4.40 7.46 -7.73
N ASP A 128 3.18 7.74 -8.14
CA ASP A 128 2.02 7.69 -7.25
C ASP A 128 1.56 6.24 -7.03
N LEU A 129 1.44 5.45 -8.10
CA LEU A 129 1.08 4.04 -7.98
C LEU A 129 2.13 3.26 -7.16
N PHE A 130 3.41 3.43 -7.49
CA PHE A 130 4.46 2.67 -6.82
C PHE A 130 4.74 3.18 -5.40
N GLY A 131 4.57 4.48 -5.15
CA GLY A 131 4.59 5.04 -3.80
C GLY A 131 3.59 4.34 -2.89
N ARG A 132 2.37 4.14 -3.37
CA ARG A 132 1.31 3.40 -2.63
C ARG A 132 1.62 1.91 -2.48
N VAL A 133 2.32 1.28 -3.43
CA VAL A 133 2.82 -0.09 -3.25
C VAL A 133 3.75 -0.15 -2.04
N ILE A 134 4.75 0.74 -1.97
CA ILE A 134 5.69 0.81 -0.84
C ILE A 134 4.96 1.08 0.48
N GLU A 135 4.03 2.04 0.50
CA GLU A 135 3.22 2.37 1.69
C GLU A 135 2.40 1.15 2.17
N ASN A 136 1.70 0.45 1.28
CA ASN A 136 0.92 -0.74 1.62
C ASN A 136 1.81 -1.89 2.16
N LEU A 137 2.96 -2.14 1.53
CA LEU A 137 3.88 -3.19 1.98
C LEU A 137 4.52 -2.83 3.32
N LEU A 138 4.84 -1.55 3.54
CA LEU A 138 5.43 -1.09 4.79
C LEU A 138 4.40 -1.08 5.93
N ASP A 139 3.14 -0.66 5.68
CA ASP A 139 2.03 -0.77 6.64
C ASP A 139 1.81 -2.25 7.03
N ASN A 140 1.87 -3.15 6.06
CA ASN A 140 1.80 -4.59 6.31
C ASN A 140 2.97 -5.07 7.18
N ALA A 141 4.21 -4.67 6.86
CA ALA A 141 5.40 -5.03 7.64
C ALA A 141 5.31 -4.52 9.10
N THR A 142 4.91 -3.26 9.31
CA THR A 142 4.76 -2.68 10.65
C THR A 142 3.65 -3.34 11.44
N ARG A 143 2.58 -3.77 10.79
CA ARG A 143 1.44 -4.45 11.43
C ARG A 143 1.79 -5.83 11.95
N TYR A 144 2.53 -6.61 11.16
CA TYR A 144 2.81 -8.02 11.47
C TYR A 144 4.15 -8.24 12.19
N ALA A 145 5.03 -7.26 12.22
CA ALA A 145 6.21 -7.31 13.10
C ALA A 145 5.78 -7.45 14.57
N PRO A 146 6.44 -8.28 15.39
CA PRO A 146 6.23 -8.29 16.83
C PRO A 146 6.69 -6.95 17.44
N ARG A 147 6.18 -6.59 18.61
CA ARG A 147 6.69 -5.42 19.34
C ARG A 147 8.19 -5.56 19.63
N GLY A 148 8.97 -4.53 19.37
CA GLY A 148 10.43 -4.59 19.46
C GLY A 148 11.12 -5.33 18.31
N GLY A 149 10.34 -5.77 17.31
CA GLY A 149 10.84 -6.49 16.14
C GLY A 149 11.51 -5.61 15.09
N ARG A 150 11.69 -6.18 13.89
CA ARG A 150 12.39 -5.52 12.77
C ARG A 150 11.53 -5.45 11.53
N CYS A 151 11.69 -4.38 10.78
CA CYS A 151 11.30 -4.25 9.38
C CYS A 151 12.58 -4.06 8.55
N GLY A 152 12.58 -4.55 7.32
CA GLY A 152 13.69 -4.37 6.38
C GLY A 152 13.15 -3.86 5.04
N ILE A 153 13.87 -2.91 4.44
CA ILE A 153 13.61 -2.43 3.08
C ILE A 153 14.93 -2.55 2.33
N ALA A 154 14.93 -3.29 1.24
CA ALA A 154 16.10 -3.42 0.38
C ALA A 154 15.72 -3.21 -1.06
N ALA A 155 16.60 -2.59 -1.85
CA ALA A 155 16.44 -2.52 -3.28
C ALA A 155 17.79 -2.63 -3.97
N LYS A 156 17.83 -3.42 -5.03
CA LYS A 156 19.02 -3.64 -5.83
C LYS A 156 18.68 -3.86 -7.29
N ARG A 157 19.61 -3.49 -8.16
CA ARG A 157 19.59 -3.88 -9.57
C ARG A 157 20.24 -5.25 -9.69
N SER A 158 19.55 -6.18 -10.33
CA SER A 158 20.07 -7.51 -10.63
C SER A 158 20.78 -7.56 -11.97
N ALA A 159 21.66 -8.57 -12.17
CA ALA A 159 22.45 -8.70 -13.40
C ALA A 159 21.61 -9.01 -14.64
N ASP A 160 20.39 -9.52 -14.48
CA ASP A 160 19.42 -9.85 -15.52
C ASP A 160 18.57 -8.67 -15.99
N SER A 161 19.03 -7.44 -15.75
CA SER A 161 18.30 -6.22 -16.07
C SER A 161 16.94 -6.11 -15.39
N THR A 162 16.85 -6.57 -14.15
CA THR A 162 15.71 -6.34 -13.26
C THR A 162 16.08 -5.48 -12.06
N VAL A 163 15.09 -4.85 -11.45
CA VAL A 163 15.20 -4.19 -10.15
C VAL A 163 14.35 -4.96 -9.16
N GLU A 164 14.97 -5.44 -8.11
CA GLU A 164 14.32 -6.10 -6.99
C GLU A 164 14.09 -5.08 -5.86
N ILE A 165 12.87 -5.02 -5.35
CA ILE A 165 12.48 -4.19 -4.21
C ILE A 165 11.84 -5.14 -3.20
N ALA A 166 12.45 -5.26 -2.02
CA ALA A 166 12.04 -6.16 -0.95
C ALA A 166 11.65 -5.37 0.30
N ILE A 167 10.47 -5.64 0.85
CA ILE A 167 9.99 -5.04 2.10
C ILE A 167 9.49 -6.16 2.99
N GLY A 168 10.05 -6.28 4.18
CA GLY A 168 9.75 -7.40 5.07
C GLY A 168 9.73 -7.07 6.54
N ASN A 169 9.33 -8.04 7.33
CA ASN A 169 9.24 -7.95 8.78
C ASN A 169 9.64 -9.26 9.49
N SER A 170 10.09 -9.14 10.74
CA SER A 170 10.48 -10.27 11.60
C SER A 170 9.29 -10.98 12.26
N GLY A 171 8.07 -10.81 11.74
CA GLY A 171 6.89 -11.53 12.19
C GLY A 171 6.86 -12.97 11.67
N PRO A 172 5.79 -13.73 12.00
CA PRO A 172 5.67 -15.10 11.54
C PRO A 172 5.60 -15.18 10.01
N PRO A 173 6.18 -16.24 9.42
CA PRO A 173 6.16 -16.43 7.98
C PRO A 173 4.74 -16.61 7.44
N VAL A 174 4.57 -16.30 6.17
CA VAL A 174 3.36 -16.64 5.44
C VAL A 174 3.40 -18.13 5.09
N PRO A 175 2.39 -18.92 5.49
CA PRO A 175 2.33 -20.34 5.12
C PRO A 175 2.48 -20.53 3.62
N VAL A 176 3.21 -21.55 3.18
CA VAL A 176 3.48 -21.81 1.76
C VAL A 176 2.18 -21.91 0.96
N ALA A 177 1.15 -22.57 1.51
CA ALA A 177 -0.16 -22.70 0.86
C ALA A 177 -0.90 -21.35 0.63
N ASP A 178 -0.54 -20.32 1.41
CA ASP A 178 -1.21 -19.00 1.34
C ASP A 178 -0.42 -17.99 0.50
N ARG A 179 0.85 -18.27 0.14
CA ARG A 179 1.76 -17.29 -0.48
C ARG A 179 1.26 -16.69 -1.79
N GLU A 180 0.58 -17.46 -2.60
CA GLU A 180 -0.08 -16.96 -3.82
C GLU A 180 -1.42 -16.30 -3.50
N GLN A 181 -2.16 -16.87 -2.56
CA GLN A 181 -3.52 -16.48 -2.24
C GLN A 181 -3.60 -15.12 -1.52
N ILE A 182 -2.55 -14.73 -0.75
CA ILE A 182 -2.55 -13.44 -0.04
C ILE A 182 -2.61 -12.23 -0.98
N PHE A 183 -2.28 -12.40 -2.25
CA PHE A 183 -2.44 -11.40 -3.30
C PHE A 183 -3.80 -11.47 -4.00
N GLY A 184 -4.69 -12.36 -3.57
CA GLY A 184 -6.05 -12.45 -4.07
C GLY A 184 -6.96 -11.35 -3.50
N ARG A 185 -7.99 -10.98 -4.27
CA ARG A 185 -9.00 -9.99 -3.86
C ARG A 185 -9.73 -10.47 -2.60
N TYR A 186 -9.76 -9.64 -1.55
CA TYR A 186 -10.39 -9.93 -0.24
C TYR A 186 -9.83 -11.12 0.53
N PHE A 187 -8.66 -11.63 0.17
CA PHE A 187 -8.05 -12.72 0.89
C PHE A 187 -7.51 -12.28 2.27
N GLN A 188 -7.78 -13.08 3.30
CA GLN A 188 -7.24 -12.93 4.65
C GLN A 188 -6.92 -14.29 5.22
N VAL A 189 -5.71 -14.46 5.77
CA VAL A 189 -5.34 -15.69 6.46
C VAL A 189 -6.27 -15.92 7.66
N GLU A 190 -6.95 -17.05 7.72
CA GLU A 190 -8.04 -17.33 8.69
C GLU A 190 -7.68 -17.07 10.16
N ARG A 191 -6.46 -17.43 10.58
CA ARG A 191 -5.96 -17.17 11.94
C ARG A 191 -5.85 -15.69 12.31
N ARG A 192 -5.94 -14.78 11.34
CA ARG A 192 -5.76 -13.33 11.49
C ARG A 192 -7.08 -12.55 11.39
N ARG A 193 -8.19 -13.22 11.05
CA ARG A 193 -9.53 -12.60 10.94
C ARG A 193 -10.02 -11.96 12.24
N ALA A 194 -9.64 -12.52 13.40
CA ALA A 194 -10.09 -12.03 14.70
C ALA A 194 -9.49 -10.66 15.12
N SER A 195 -8.33 -10.27 14.57
CA SER A 195 -7.67 -8.98 14.85
C SER A 195 -7.82 -7.94 13.72
N ALA A 196 -8.43 -8.32 12.61
CA ALA A 196 -8.44 -7.55 11.36
C ALA A 196 -9.64 -6.61 11.27
N ARG A 197 -9.74 -5.60 12.15
CA ARG A 197 -10.74 -4.52 11.98
C ARG A 197 -10.41 -3.50 10.89
N ALA A 198 -9.24 -3.54 10.25
CA ALA A 198 -8.75 -2.40 9.46
C ALA A 198 -8.45 -2.65 7.98
N ASN A 199 -8.14 -3.86 7.50
CA ASN A 199 -7.83 -4.05 6.07
C ASN A 199 -8.63 -5.20 5.46
N ARG A 200 -9.45 -4.88 4.47
CA ARG A 200 -10.37 -5.79 3.78
C ARG A 200 -9.69 -6.69 2.73
N GLY A 201 -8.36 -6.91 2.80
CA GLY A 201 -7.64 -7.76 1.83
C GLY A 201 -7.49 -7.13 0.43
N LEU A 202 -7.54 -5.80 0.33
CA LEU A 202 -7.35 -5.09 -0.95
C LEU A 202 -5.92 -4.56 -1.14
N GLY A 203 -5.18 -4.30 -0.06
CA GLY A 203 -3.85 -3.67 -0.16
C GLY A 203 -2.83 -4.50 -0.91
N LEU A 204 -2.70 -5.81 -0.61
CA LEU A 204 -1.78 -6.70 -1.32
C LEU A 204 -2.26 -7.00 -2.75
N TYR A 205 -3.58 -7.07 -2.95
CA TYR A 205 -4.14 -7.21 -4.28
C TYR A 205 -3.84 -5.99 -5.16
N PHE A 206 -4.02 -4.77 -4.61
CA PHE A 206 -3.57 -3.54 -5.27
C PHE A 206 -2.07 -3.59 -5.60
N CYS A 207 -1.22 -4.01 -4.64
CA CYS A 207 0.22 -4.12 -4.89
C CYS A 207 0.52 -5.04 -6.09
N LYS A 208 -0.17 -6.17 -6.19
CA LYS A 208 -0.03 -7.09 -7.32
C LYS A 208 -0.38 -6.41 -8.64
N LEU A 209 -1.57 -5.84 -8.75
CA LEU A 209 -2.03 -5.18 -9.97
C LEU A 209 -1.13 -4.00 -10.37
N ALA A 210 -0.72 -3.17 -9.40
CA ALA A 210 0.16 -2.04 -9.65
C ALA A 210 1.54 -2.50 -10.13
N VAL A 211 2.14 -3.54 -9.54
CA VAL A 211 3.41 -4.12 -10.00
C VAL A 211 3.27 -4.73 -11.39
N GLU A 212 2.18 -5.44 -11.66
CA GLU A 212 1.86 -5.98 -13.00
C GLU A 212 1.68 -4.86 -14.05
N ALA A 213 1.07 -3.73 -13.70
CA ALA A 213 0.95 -2.56 -14.58
C ALA A 213 2.33 -1.94 -14.93
N HIS A 214 3.35 -2.15 -14.08
CA HIS A 214 4.74 -1.79 -14.38
C HIS A 214 5.48 -2.86 -15.21
N GLY A 215 4.84 -3.99 -15.51
CA GLY A 215 5.42 -5.14 -16.21
C GLY A 215 6.27 -6.03 -15.30
N GLY A 216 6.05 -5.96 -13.99
CA GLY A 216 6.76 -6.72 -12.97
C GLY A 216 5.96 -7.87 -12.38
N THR A 217 6.54 -8.50 -11.37
CA THR A 217 5.92 -9.56 -10.57
C THR A 217 6.13 -9.30 -9.09
N ILE A 218 5.22 -9.78 -8.24
CA ILE A 218 5.35 -9.70 -6.79
C ILE A 218 5.11 -11.07 -6.16
N HIS A 219 5.91 -11.42 -5.17
CA HIS A 219 5.75 -12.63 -4.37
C HIS A 219 6.13 -12.40 -2.91
N VAL A 220 5.94 -13.40 -2.07
CA VAL A 220 6.37 -13.38 -0.66
C VAL A 220 7.26 -14.57 -0.37
N GLU A 221 8.31 -14.33 0.41
CA GLU A 221 9.26 -15.35 0.84
C GLU A 221 9.78 -15.09 2.27
N GLU A 222 10.68 -15.94 2.74
CA GLU A 222 11.43 -15.77 3.99
C GLU A 222 12.89 -15.42 3.66
N ARG A 223 13.47 -14.44 4.38
CA ARG A 223 14.89 -14.08 4.22
C ARG A 223 15.54 -13.82 5.58
N GLY A 224 16.53 -14.64 5.94
CA GLY A 224 17.25 -14.49 7.20
C GLY A 224 16.33 -14.52 8.41
N ASP A 225 16.32 -13.44 9.19
CA ASP A 225 15.46 -13.25 10.37
C ASP A 225 14.11 -12.59 10.05
N LEU A 226 13.85 -12.26 8.80
CA LEU A 226 12.57 -11.74 8.33
C LEU A 226 11.66 -12.88 7.87
N GLY A 227 10.60 -13.13 8.63
CA GLY A 227 9.67 -14.25 8.34
C GLY A 227 8.74 -13.97 7.16
N ALA A 228 8.46 -12.70 6.85
CA ALA A 228 7.67 -12.35 5.68
C ALA A 228 8.33 -11.19 4.94
N VAL A 229 8.81 -11.45 3.72
CA VAL A 229 9.43 -10.48 2.82
C VAL A 229 8.66 -10.45 1.50
N PHE A 230 8.04 -9.35 1.20
CA PHE A 230 7.36 -9.08 -0.06
C PHE A 230 8.38 -8.56 -1.06
N VAL A 231 8.50 -9.22 -2.20
CA VAL A 231 9.51 -8.95 -3.23
C VAL A 231 8.81 -8.56 -4.51
N ALA A 232 8.98 -7.32 -4.93
CA ALA A 232 8.58 -6.84 -6.25
C ALA A 232 9.79 -6.87 -7.19
N GLN A 233 9.64 -7.51 -8.34
CA GLN A 233 10.65 -7.55 -9.42
C GLN A 233 10.12 -6.76 -10.60
N LEU A 234 10.89 -5.76 -11.04
CA LEU A 234 10.54 -4.86 -12.12
C LEU A 234 11.57 -4.93 -13.24
N PRO A 235 11.17 -4.78 -14.52
CA PRO A 235 12.13 -4.68 -15.60
C PRO A 235 12.96 -3.38 -15.44
N ALA A 236 14.29 -3.49 -15.48
CA ALA A 236 15.17 -2.34 -15.48
C ALA A 236 15.14 -1.69 -16.87
N ARG A 237 14.19 -0.78 -17.06
CA ARG A 237 14.08 0.02 -18.30
C ARG A 237 15.18 1.08 -18.32
N ALA A 238 15.71 1.38 -19.50
CA ALA A 238 16.68 2.47 -19.65
C ALA A 238 16.06 3.81 -19.26
N VAL A 239 16.78 4.56 -18.44
CA VAL A 239 16.46 5.97 -18.16
C VAL A 239 17.04 6.78 -19.32
N THR A 240 16.20 7.12 -20.30
CA THR A 240 16.57 7.99 -21.43
C THR A 240 16.45 9.46 -21.05
#